data_d9a33b0c247760e16aba00da80f37278
#
_entry.id   d9a33b0c247760e16aba00da80f37278
#
_cell.length_a   1.000
_cell.length_b   1.000
_cell.length_c   1.000
_cell.angle_alpha   90.00
_cell.angle_beta   90.00
_cell.angle_gamma   90.00
#
_symmetry.space_group_name_H-M   'P 1'
#
loop_
_entity.id
_entity.type
_entity.pdbx_description
1 polymer ?
#
loop_
_entity_poly.entity_id
_entity_poly.type
_entity_poly.pdbx_seq_one_letter_code
_entity_poly.pdbx_strand_id
1 'polypeptide(L)'
;MLRSLVGSEMCIRDSCSCGSNESAEKPSAASSDTVAKDSSPATTAAAGSRDNTPVVLTGSADGTVTYGNDSVTVDASHTEEGYLMVSYSGSNSKVKLQITGSDEITYTYNLHDGYETFPLTSGSGSYTVGVFENIEGTSYSTLFTQAIDVTIQDEFGPYLYANQYVNFSADSKVISKAMELSASANDDLEVIENVYNYIITNFTYDYDKAASVQSGYLPDVDDVLASQTGICFDYAAVMASMLRCERIPTRLEVGYMGDVYHAWISTY
;
A
#
# COMPACT_ATOMS: atom_id res chain seq x y z
N MET A 1 -4.04 -32.17 -6.61
CA MET A 1 -2.85 -32.29 -5.74
C MET A 1 -3.01 -31.29 -4.61
N LEU A 2 -3.08 -31.77 -3.36
CA LEU A 2 -3.06 -30.93 -2.19
C LEU A 2 -1.65 -30.34 -2.03
N ARG A 3 -1.52 -29.01 -2.11
CA ARG A 3 -0.29 -28.33 -1.75
C ARG A 3 -0.49 -27.60 -0.42
N SER A 4 0.40 -27.87 0.53
CA SER A 4 0.54 -27.02 1.71
C SER A 4 1.25 -25.74 1.28
N LEU A 5 0.54 -24.61 1.35
CA LEU A 5 1.13 -23.30 1.08
C LEU A 5 1.85 -22.81 2.35
N VAL A 6 3.02 -23.36 2.61
CA VAL A 6 3.93 -22.89 3.65
C VAL A 6 5.10 -22.19 2.94
N GLY A 7 5.07 -20.87 2.89
CA GLY A 7 6.17 -20.08 2.37
C GLY A 7 5.74 -18.68 1.95
N SER A 8 6.36 -17.68 2.55
CA SER A 8 6.26 -16.23 2.29
C SER A 8 4.83 -15.70 2.08
N GLU A 9 4.00 -15.91 3.09
CA GLU A 9 2.82 -15.06 3.22
C GLU A 9 3.29 -13.66 3.57
N MET A 10 2.95 -12.67 2.74
CA MET A 10 2.90 -11.28 3.18
C MET A 10 1.68 -11.15 4.12
N CYS A 11 1.64 -12.03 5.09
CA CYS A 11 0.74 -11.98 6.21
C CYS A 11 1.50 -11.29 7.33
N ILE A 12 0.92 -10.28 7.92
CA ILE A 12 1.28 -9.84 9.26
C ILE A 12 1.09 -11.06 10.15
N ARG A 13 2.15 -11.85 10.32
CA ARG A 13 2.12 -13.04 11.17
C ARG A 13 2.55 -12.67 12.57
N ASP A 14 1.75 -13.14 13.52
CA ASP A 14 2.02 -13.24 14.95
C ASP A 14 3.50 -13.22 15.31
N SER A 15 4.02 -12.08 15.67
CA SER A 15 5.17 -11.89 16.55
C SER A 15 5.54 -10.40 16.64
N CYS A 16 4.61 -9.51 16.95
CA CYS A 16 4.98 -8.34 17.73
C CYS A 16 5.15 -8.77 19.19
N SER A 17 6.08 -9.69 19.44
CA SER A 17 6.61 -9.88 20.79
C SER A 17 7.65 -8.78 21.00
N CYS A 18 7.21 -7.60 21.39
CA CYS A 18 8.07 -6.62 22.05
C CYS A 18 8.52 -7.22 23.38
N GLY A 19 9.73 -7.80 23.37
CA GLY A 19 10.45 -8.13 24.58
C GLY A 19 10.59 -6.87 25.43
N SER A 20 9.95 -6.87 26.59
CA SER A 20 10.17 -5.89 27.64
C SER A 20 11.62 -5.99 28.11
N ASN A 21 12.39 -4.93 27.92
CA ASN A 21 13.27 -4.28 28.87
C ASN A 21 14.30 -3.40 28.14
N GLU A 22 14.14 -2.09 28.28
CA GLU A 22 15.17 -1.25 28.89
C GLU A 22 14.65 0.17 29.03
N SER A 23 14.86 0.67 30.24
CA SER A 23 14.51 2.01 30.69
C SER A 23 15.24 3.06 29.85
N ALA A 24 14.51 3.85 29.07
CA ALA A 24 15.03 5.08 28.50
C ALA A 24 14.51 6.27 29.34
N GLU A 25 15.45 6.99 29.92
CA GLU A 25 15.25 8.18 30.73
C GLU A 25 14.49 9.26 29.95
N LYS A 26 13.53 9.84 30.65
CA LYS A 26 12.71 10.97 30.24
C LYS A 26 13.57 12.25 30.26
N PRO A 27 13.70 13.01 29.19
CA PRO A 27 14.26 14.36 29.29
C PRO A 27 13.27 15.28 30.00
N SER A 28 13.81 16.02 30.95
CA SER A 28 13.15 17.00 31.79
C SER A 28 12.58 18.16 31.01
N ALA A 29 11.36 18.55 31.39
CA ALA A 29 10.67 19.74 30.90
C ALA A 29 11.48 21.03 31.12
N ALA A 30 11.61 21.83 30.09
CA ALA A 30 12.04 23.24 30.18
C ALA A 30 10.89 24.14 29.76
N SER A 31 10.54 24.99 30.71
CA SER A 31 9.86 26.30 30.71
C SER A 31 9.02 26.75 29.51
N SER A 32 7.76 26.99 29.87
CA SER A 32 6.77 27.81 29.16
C SER A 32 7.26 29.25 28.95
N ASP A 33 7.41 29.66 27.68
CA ASP A 33 7.30 31.06 27.31
C ASP A 33 6.05 31.26 26.48
N THR A 34 5.12 32.02 27.05
CA THR A 34 3.90 32.50 26.41
C THR A 34 4.25 33.53 25.33
N VAL A 35 4.19 33.11 24.07
CA VAL A 35 4.22 34.05 22.93
C VAL A 35 2.78 34.39 22.54
N ALA A 36 2.50 35.70 22.54
CA ALA A 36 1.24 36.30 22.17
C ALA A 36 0.79 35.88 20.77
N LYS A 37 -0.49 35.52 20.61
CA LYS A 37 -1.17 35.34 19.31
C LYS A 37 -1.14 36.70 18.58
N ASP A 38 -0.25 36.81 17.61
CA ASP A 38 -0.36 37.82 16.58
C ASP A 38 -1.22 37.24 15.46
N SER A 39 -2.39 37.85 15.27
CA SER A 39 -3.31 37.53 14.19
C SER A 39 -2.87 38.29 12.94
N SER A 40 -1.83 37.80 12.28
CA SER A 40 -1.54 38.20 10.90
C SER A 40 -2.49 37.51 9.95
N PRO A 41 -2.98 38.19 8.88
CA PRO A 41 -3.80 37.54 7.87
C PRO A 41 -3.00 36.43 7.20
N ALA A 42 -3.65 35.27 7.00
CA ALA A 42 -3.07 34.15 6.29
C ALA A 42 -2.54 34.61 4.92
N THR A 43 -1.26 34.75 4.80
CA THR A 43 -0.60 34.94 3.51
C THR A 43 -0.80 33.62 2.77
N THR A 44 -1.57 33.64 1.70
CA THR A 44 -1.64 32.52 0.75
C THR A 44 -0.20 32.27 0.30
N ALA A 45 0.35 31.11 0.64
CA ALA A 45 1.67 30.70 0.17
C ALA A 45 1.70 30.82 -1.36
N ALA A 46 2.77 31.36 -1.90
CA ALA A 46 2.95 31.40 -3.36
C ALA A 46 2.94 29.97 -3.89
N ALA A 47 2.23 29.75 -5.02
CA ALA A 47 2.26 28.46 -5.67
C ALA A 47 3.68 28.08 -6.08
N GLY A 48 4.05 26.82 -5.89
CA GLY A 48 5.35 26.29 -6.31
C GLY A 48 5.50 26.25 -7.83
N SER A 49 6.70 26.00 -8.31
CA SER A 49 7.01 25.90 -9.74
C SER A 49 6.67 24.51 -10.34
N ARG A 50 6.49 23.48 -9.48
CA ARG A 50 6.05 22.15 -9.86
C ARG A 50 4.55 22.16 -10.21
N ASP A 51 4.14 21.35 -11.19
CA ASP A 51 2.72 21.06 -11.38
C ASP A 51 2.22 20.15 -10.25
N ASN A 52 1.55 20.73 -9.27
CA ASN A 52 1.03 20.06 -8.08
C ASN A 52 -0.45 19.66 -8.25
N THR A 53 -0.92 19.51 -9.51
CA THR A 53 -2.25 18.96 -9.78
C THR A 53 -2.25 17.45 -9.52
N PRO A 54 -3.08 16.94 -8.60
CA PRO A 54 -3.09 15.53 -8.29
C PRO A 54 -3.62 14.70 -9.47
N VAL A 55 -3.04 13.51 -9.63
CA VAL A 55 -3.48 12.51 -10.61
C VAL A 55 -3.78 11.22 -9.86
N VAL A 56 -5.04 10.79 -9.88
CA VAL A 56 -5.47 9.55 -9.21
C VAL A 56 -5.55 8.44 -10.23
N LEU A 57 -4.60 7.51 -10.15
CA LEU A 57 -4.56 6.34 -11.01
C LEU A 57 -5.16 5.14 -10.26
N THR A 58 -6.29 4.66 -10.76
CA THR A 58 -6.96 3.44 -10.27
C THR A 58 -6.98 2.41 -11.38
N GLY A 59 -6.86 1.12 -11.02
CA GLY A 59 -6.96 0.06 -12.00
C GLY A 59 -8.33 -0.01 -12.65
N SER A 60 -8.39 -0.42 -13.91
CA SER A 60 -9.61 -0.75 -14.64
C SER A 60 -9.53 -2.17 -15.21
N ALA A 61 -10.68 -2.84 -15.28
CA ALA A 61 -10.83 -4.18 -15.84
C ALA A 61 -11.58 -4.05 -17.18
N ASP A 62 -10.86 -3.73 -18.25
CA ASP A 62 -11.44 -3.42 -19.55
C ASP A 62 -11.89 -4.65 -20.34
N GLY A 63 -11.47 -5.84 -19.93
CA GLY A 63 -11.88 -7.10 -20.54
C GLY A 63 -11.28 -7.36 -21.92
N THR A 64 -10.26 -6.61 -22.35
CA THR A 64 -9.63 -6.79 -23.65
C THR A 64 -8.71 -8.01 -23.69
N VAL A 65 -8.05 -8.32 -22.56
CA VAL A 65 -7.24 -9.51 -22.37
C VAL A 65 -7.64 -10.15 -21.04
N THR A 66 -8.37 -11.28 -21.09
CA THR A 66 -8.85 -11.95 -19.89
C THR A 66 -8.51 -13.42 -19.88
N TYR A 67 -8.27 -13.95 -18.69
CA TYR A 67 -8.09 -15.37 -18.40
C TYR A 67 -9.00 -15.72 -17.23
N GLY A 68 -9.45 -16.97 -17.14
CA GLY A 68 -10.28 -17.34 -16.00
C GLY A 68 -11.06 -18.63 -16.19
N ASN A 69 -12.01 -18.84 -15.29
CA ASN A 69 -13.02 -19.88 -15.30
C ASN A 69 -14.35 -19.32 -14.76
N ASP A 70 -15.29 -20.19 -14.39
CA ASP A 70 -16.63 -19.76 -13.91
C ASP A 70 -16.58 -18.90 -12.62
N SER A 71 -15.50 -18.98 -11.84
CA SER A 71 -15.37 -18.32 -10.53
C SER A 71 -14.23 -17.30 -10.45
N VAL A 72 -13.30 -17.31 -11.39
CA VAL A 72 -12.12 -16.43 -11.39
C VAL A 72 -12.02 -15.71 -12.71
N THR A 73 -11.80 -14.41 -12.67
CA THR A 73 -11.40 -13.62 -13.84
C THR A 73 -10.11 -12.88 -13.52
N VAL A 74 -9.11 -13.08 -14.36
CA VAL A 74 -7.86 -12.28 -14.37
C VAL A 74 -7.93 -11.38 -15.60
N ASP A 75 -8.05 -10.10 -15.39
CA ASP A 75 -7.97 -9.09 -16.44
C ASP A 75 -6.52 -8.59 -16.55
N ALA A 76 -5.90 -8.90 -17.68
CA ALA A 76 -4.52 -8.55 -18.01
C ALA A 76 -4.46 -7.44 -19.08
N SER A 77 -5.53 -6.67 -19.24
CA SER A 77 -5.65 -5.62 -20.28
C SER A 77 -4.62 -4.51 -20.12
N HIS A 78 -4.13 -4.28 -18.89
CA HIS A 78 -3.25 -3.17 -18.53
C HIS A 78 -1.90 -3.62 -17.95
N THR A 79 -1.42 -4.79 -18.35
CA THR A 79 -0.11 -5.28 -17.87
C THR A 79 1.05 -4.41 -18.32
N GLU A 80 0.90 -3.66 -19.42
CA GLU A 80 1.88 -2.69 -19.89
C GLU A 80 2.04 -1.48 -18.96
N GLU A 81 1.00 -1.17 -18.16
CA GLU A 81 1.00 -0.12 -17.14
C GLU A 81 1.49 -0.64 -15.77
N GLY A 82 1.79 -1.94 -15.68
CA GLY A 82 2.39 -2.57 -14.53
C GLY A 82 1.39 -3.12 -13.50
N TYR A 83 0.16 -3.41 -13.89
CA TYR A 83 -0.82 -4.07 -13.03
C TYR A 83 -1.70 -5.08 -13.78
N LEU A 84 -2.36 -5.93 -13.02
CA LEU A 84 -3.49 -6.74 -13.45
C LEU A 84 -4.62 -6.62 -12.42
N MET A 85 -5.83 -6.97 -12.85
CA MET A 85 -6.97 -7.04 -11.95
C MET A 85 -7.49 -8.46 -11.84
N VAL A 86 -7.87 -8.84 -10.62
CA VAL A 86 -8.43 -10.18 -10.38
C VAL A 86 -9.76 -10.03 -9.66
N SER A 87 -10.74 -10.78 -10.13
CA SER A 87 -12.05 -10.92 -9.47
C SER A 87 -12.32 -12.38 -9.16
N TYR A 88 -12.88 -12.63 -7.98
CA TYR A 88 -13.38 -13.91 -7.56
C TYR A 88 -14.89 -13.81 -7.30
N SER A 89 -15.67 -14.72 -7.86
CA SER A 89 -17.14 -14.77 -7.73
C SER A 89 -17.66 -16.08 -7.13
N GLY A 90 -16.78 -16.90 -6.56
CA GLY A 90 -17.15 -18.12 -5.86
C GLY A 90 -17.74 -17.86 -4.47
N SER A 91 -18.09 -18.92 -3.76
CA SER A 91 -18.72 -18.84 -2.43
C SER A 91 -17.74 -18.99 -1.25
N ASN A 92 -16.46 -19.24 -1.52
CA ASN A 92 -15.46 -19.45 -0.47
C ASN A 92 -14.98 -18.10 0.06
N SER A 93 -15.05 -17.85 1.36
CA SER A 93 -14.63 -16.60 1.98
C SER A 93 -13.11 -16.52 2.25
N LYS A 94 -12.38 -17.61 1.98
CA LYS A 94 -10.92 -17.66 2.17
C LYS A 94 -10.25 -18.07 0.87
N VAL A 95 -9.89 -17.09 0.07
CA VAL A 95 -9.26 -17.28 -1.23
C VAL A 95 -7.93 -16.55 -1.25
N LYS A 96 -6.92 -17.21 -1.77
CA LYS A 96 -5.57 -16.63 -1.95
C LYS A 96 -5.27 -16.43 -3.42
N LEU A 97 -4.69 -15.30 -3.73
CA LEU A 97 -4.04 -15.03 -5.00
C LEU A 97 -2.53 -15.11 -4.80
N GLN A 98 -1.85 -15.81 -5.68
CA GLN A 98 -0.39 -15.77 -5.78
C GLN A 98 0.03 -15.22 -7.13
N ILE A 99 0.96 -14.29 -7.12
CA ILE A 99 1.59 -13.74 -8.32
C ILE A 99 3.09 -13.99 -8.18
N THR A 100 3.62 -14.84 -9.06
CA THR A 100 5.05 -15.15 -9.13
C THR A 100 5.63 -14.47 -10.35
N GLY A 101 6.60 -13.58 -10.15
CA GLY A 101 7.25 -12.84 -11.23
C GLY A 101 8.41 -13.60 -11.88
N SER A 102 9.07 -12.96 -12.85
CA SER A 102 10.24 -13.49 -13.57
C SER A 102 11.48 -13.66 -12.67
N ASP A 103 11.50 -12.99 -11.52
CA ASP A 103 12.51 -13.09 -10.47
C ASP A 103 12.27 -14.25 -9.49
N GLU A 104 11.25 -15.09 -9.77
CA GLU A 104 10.81 -16.21 -8.94
C GLU A 104 10.27 -15.80 -7.55
N ILE A 105 10.09 -14.50 -7.29
CA ILE A 105 9.44 -14.00 -6.07
C ILE A 105 7.93 -14.20 -6.18
N THR A 106 7.34 -14.79 -5.15
CA THR A 106 5.89 -15.00 -5.08
C THR A 106 5.27 -14.09 -4.02
N TYR A 107 4.37 -13.22 -4.47
CA TYR A 107 3.52 -12.43 -3.59
C TYR A 107 2.18 -13.12 -3.39
N THR A 108 1.74 -13.18 -2.14
CA THR A 108 0.46 -13.82 -1.75
C THR A 108 -0.48 -12.80 -1.17
N TYR A 109 -1.69 -12.73 -1.73
CA TYR A 109 -2.75 -11.81 -1.33
C TYR A 109 -3.99 -12.59 -0.87
N ASN A 110 -4.84 -11.96 -0.06
CA ASN A 110 -6.21 -12.43 0.12
C ASN A 110 -7.07 -11.78 -0.97
N LEU A 111 -7.92 -12.56 -1.65
CA LEU A 111 -8.92 -12.01 -2.54
C LEU A 111 -10.21 -11.72 -1.78
N HIS A 112 -10.81 -10.58 -2.09
CA HIS A 112 -12.12 -10.16 -1.62
C HIS A 112 -13.12 -10.13 -2.79
N ASP A 113 -14.35 -9.71 -2.52
CA ASP A 113 -15.37 -9.59 -3.55
C ASP A 113 -15.05 -8.46 -4.56
N GLY A 114 -15.34 -8.72 -5.84
CA GLY A 114 -15.15 -7.75 -6.91
C GLY A 114 -13.74 -7.79 -7.52
N TYR A 115 -13.46 -6.81 -8.37
CA TYR A 115 -12.14 -6.65 -8.96
C TYR A 115 -11.21 -5.90 -8.01
N GLU A 116 -10.03 -6.45 -7.80
CA GLU A 116 -8.94 -5.81 -7.06
C GLU A 116 -7.71 -5.67 -7.95
N THR A 117 -6.94 -4.60 -7.74
CA THR A 117 -5.73 -4.29 -8.50
C THR A 117 -4.49 -4.85 -7.81
N PHE A 118 -3.64 -5.51 -8.58
CA PHE A 118 -2.39 -6.11 -8.10
C PHE A 118 -1.21 -5.66 -8.96
N PRO A 119 -0.16 -5.09 -8.35
CA PRO A 119 1.00 -4.58 -9.07
C PRO A 119 1.91 -5.71 -9.57
N LEU A 120 2.55 -5.49 -10.72
CA LEU A 120 3.52 -6.39 -11.35
C LEU A 120 4.94 -5.84 -11.12
N THR A 121 5.53 -6.19 -9.98
CA THR A 121 6.74 -5.52 -9.46
C THR A 121 8.07 -6.17 -9.84
N SER A 122 8.05 -7.26 -10.61
CA SER A 122 9.24 -7.96 -11.11
C SER A 122 9.68 -7.50 -12.51
N GLY A 123 9.16 -6.36 -12.98
CA GLY A 123 9.45 -5.82 -14.31
C GLY A 123 8.83 -6.62 -15.46
N SER A 124 9.34 -6.43 -16.66
CA SER A 124 8.90 -7.21 -17.84
C SER A 124 9.37 -8.66 -17.73
N GLY A 125 8.54 -9.61 -18.15
CA GLY A 125 8.85 -11.02 -18.13
C GLY A 125 7.62 -11.91 -17.99
N SER A 126 7.83 -13.19 -17.70
CA SER A 126 6.74 -14.14 -17.49
C SER A 126 6.30 -14.13 -16.04
N TYR A 127 4.99 -14.00 -15.84
CA TYR A 127 4.33 -14.07 -14.54
C TYR A 127 3.43 -15.30 -14.47
N THR A 128 3.37 -15.92 -13.29
CA THR A 128 2.38 -16.95 -13.01
C THR A 128 1.38 -16.42 -11.99
N VAL A 129 0.11 -16.39 -12.39
CA VAL A 129 -1.02 -15.98 -11.54
C VAL A 129 -1.77 -17.22 -11.12
N GLY A 130 -1.89 -17.46 -9.81
CA GLY A 130 -2.57 -18.61 -9.25
C GLY A 130 -3.63 -18.20 -8.22
N VAL A 131 -4.84 -18.76 -8.32
CA VAL A 131 -5.91 -18.57 -7.34
C VAL A 131 -6.18 -19.88 -6.63
N PHE A 132 -6.32 -19.81 -5.31
CA PHE A 132 -6.42 -20.99 -4.43
C PHE A 132 -7.55 -20.80 -3.43
N GLU A 133 -8.42 -21.79 -3.32
CA GLU A 133 -9.48 -21.83 -2.32
C GLU A 133 -9.07 -22.63 -1.09
N ASN A 134 -9.42 -22.13 0.09
CA ASN A 134 -9.21 -22.86 1.34
C ASN A 134 -10.10 -24.09 1.40
N ILE A 135 -9.52 -25.24 1.77
CA ILE A 135 -10.26 -26.47 2.05
C ILE A 135 -10.48 -26.61 3.55
N GLU A 136 -9.38 -26.53 4.34
CA GLU A 136 -9.42 -26.69 5.78
C GLU A 136 -8.12 -26.12 6.40
N GLY A 137 -8.23 -25.35 7.47
CA GLY A 137 -7.08 -24.79 8.17
C GLY A 137 -6.19 -23.98 7.24
N THR A 138 -4.96 -24.45 7.02
CA THR A 138 -3.96 -23.84 6.11
C THR A 138 -3.84 -24.58 4.77
N SER A 139 -4.73 -25.52 4.49
CA SER A 139 -4.72 -26.29 3.23
C SER A 139 -5.57 -25.63 2.17
N TYR A 140 -5.00 -25.46 1.00
CA TYR A 140 -5.65 -24.82 -0.15
C TYR A 140 -5.59 -25.73 -1.38
N SER A 141 -6.63 -25.66 -2.21
CA SER A 141 -6.65 -26.29 -3.54
C SER A 141 -6.47 -25.23 -4.62
N THR A 142 -5.77 -25.59 -5.67
CA THR A 142 -5.68 -24.74 -6.87
C THR A 142 -7.04 -24.68 -7.56
N LEU A 143 -7.58 -23.47 -7.70
CA LEU A 143 -8.79 -23.18 -8.44
C LEU A 143 -8.49 -22.79 -9.88
N PHE A 144 -7.46 -21.96 -10.06
CA PHE A 144 -7.04 -21.43 -11.36
C PHE A 144 -5.53 -21.18 -11.37
N THR A 145 -4.89 -21.33 -12.52
CA THR A 145 -3.48 -20.91 -12.73
C THR A 145 -3.28 -20.54 -14.18
N GLN A 146 -2.59 -19.42 -14.42
CA GLN A 146 -2.27 -18.89 -15.75
C GLN A 146 -0.87 -18.30 -15.76
N ALA A 147 -0.11 -18.61 -16.80
CA ALA A 147 1.12 -17.90 -17.13
C ALA A 147 0.78 -16.74 -18.10
N ILE A 148 1.37 -15.56 -17.84
CA ILE A 148 1.13 -14.34 -18.59
C ILE A 148 2.49 -13.71 -18.90
N ASP A 149 2.77 -13.45 -20.18
CA ASP A 149 3.95 -12.70 -20.59
C ASP A 149 3.63 -11.20 -20.57
N VAL A 150 4.44 -10.45 -19.83
CA VAL A 150 4.23 -9.03 -19.55
C VAL A 150 5.36 -8.21 -20.12
N THR A 151 5.01 -7.08 -20.76
CA THR A 151 5.96 -6.06 -21.17
C THR A 151 5.50 -4.73 -20.56
N ILE A 152 6.16 -4.30 -19.51
CA ILE A 152 5.87 -3.04 -18.82
C ILE A 152 6.54 -1.91 -19.59
N GLN A 153 5.78 -0.85 -19.90
CA GLN A 153 6.28 0.32 -20.65
C GLN A 153 7.04 1.28 -19.77
N ASP A 154 6.56 1.48 -18.53
CA ASP A 154 7.21 2.31 -17.51
C ASP A 154 7.45 1.44 -16.26
N GLU A 155 8.72 1.24 -15.93
CA GLU A 155 9.13 0.43 -14.76
C GLU A 155 8.60 0.95 -13.43
N PHE A 156 8.20 2.22 -13.37
CA PHE A 156 7.60 2.85 -12.20
C PHE A 156 6.07 2.78 -12.16
N GLY A 157 5.44 2.38 -13.27
CA GLY A 157 3.99 2.22 -13.38
C GLY A 157 3.36 1.44 -12.22
N PRO A 158 3.89 0.27 -11.82
CA PRO A 158 3.38 -0.52 -10.70
C PRO A 158 3.27 0.24 -9.36
N TYR A 159 4.01 1.34 -9.21
CA TYR A 159 4.13 2.13 -7.99
C TYR A 159 3.32 3.43 -8.01
N LEU A 160 2.48 3.63 -9.03
CA LEU A 160 1.62 4.80 -9.20
C LEU A 160 0.14 4.49 -8.98
N TYR A 161 -0.30 3.28 -9.31
CA TYR A 161 -1.70 2.89 -9.22
C TYR A 161 -2.13 2.54 -7.78
N ALA A 162 -3.37 2.90 -7.46
CA ALA A 162 -4.03 2.36 -6.26
C ALA A 162 -4.12 0.83 -6.36
N ASN A 163 -3.91 0.16 -5.24
CA ASN A 163 -3.96 -1.29 -5.15
C ASN A 163 -4.44 -1.73 -3.75
N GLN A 164 -4.51 -3.03 -3.49
CA GLN A 164 -5.04 -3.57 -2.24
C GLN A 164 -4.37 -2.98 -0.98
N TYR A 165 -3.06 -2.73 -1.00
CA TYR A 165 -2.30 -2.23 0.17
C TYR A 165 -2.18 -0.71 0.24
N VAL A 166 -2.32 -0.04 -0.89
CA VAL A 166 -2.30 1.42 -1.02
C VAL A 166 -3.59 1.80 -1.72
N ASN A 167 -4.69 1.75 -0.96
CA ASN A 167 -6.03 1.90 -1.50
C ASN A 167 -6.52 3.33 -1.35
N PHE A 168 -6.71 4.02 -2.48
CA PHE A 168 -7.25 5.37 -2.54
C PHE A 168 -8.02 5.58 -3.85
N SER A 169 -8.90 6.55 -3.84
CA SER A 169 -9.72 6.95 -4.99
C SER A 169 -9.77 8.47 -5.10
N ALA A 170 -10.38 8.99 -6.15
CA ALA A 170 -10.54 10.43 -6.33
C ALA A 170 -11.30 11.12 -5.19
N ASP A 171 -12.15 10.39 -4.47
CA ASP A 171 -12.94 10.90 -3.35
C ASP A 171 -12.22 10.79 -2.00
N SER A 172 -11.03 10.17 -1.95
CA SER A 172 -10.29 9.97 -0.72
C SER A 172 -9.75 11.29 -0.16
N LYS A 173 -9.85 11.46 1.15
CA LYS A 173 -9.41 12.67 1.86
C LYS A 173 -7.88 12.85 1.83
N VAL A 174 -7.15 11.74 1.72
CA VAL A 174 -5.68 11.79 1.55
C VAL A 174 -5.27 12.62 0.34
N ILE A 175 -6.07 12.65 -0.74
CA ILE A 175 -5.81 13.45 -1.95
C ILE A 175 -5.85 14.95 -1.62
N SER A 176 -6.92 15.40 -0.94
CA SER A 176 -7.03 16.80 -0.53
C SER A 176 -5.90 17.22 0.39
N LYS A 177 -5.45 16.31 1.27
CA LYS A 177 -4.31 16.58 2.16
C LYS A 177 -2.99 16.63 1.39
N ALA A 178 -2.78 15.74 0.42
CA ALA A 178 -1.61 15.78 -0.45
C ALA A 178 -1.53 17.11 -1.21
N MET A 179 -2.64 17.57 -1.81
CA MET A 179 -2.72 18.88 -2.48
C MET A 179 -2.37 20.05 -1.55
N GLU A 180 -2.85 20.01 -0.31
CA GLU A 180 -2.51 21.04 0.69
C GLU A 180 -1.00 21.08 0.97
N LEU A 181 -0.39 19.90 1.14
CA LEU A 181 1.03 19.76 1.47
C LEU A 181 1.96 20.06 0.29
N SER A 182 1.51 19.79 -0.94
CA SER A 182 2.28 20.02 -2.16
C SER A 182 2.13 21.44 -2.72
N ALA A 183 1.15 22.23 -2.28
CA ALA A 183 0.72 23.47 -2.92
C ALA A 183 1.83 24.48 -3.19
N SER A 184 2.88 24.53 -2.36
CA SER A 184 4.03 25.43 -2.51
C SER A 184 5.31 24.72 -2.95
N ALA A 185 5.26 23.40 -3.19
CA ALA A 185 6.44 22.62 -3.55
C ALA A 185 6.95 22.97 -4.94
N ASN A 186 8.26 23.06 -5.10
CA ASN A 186 8.95 23.39 -6.34
C ASN A 186 9.45 22.15 -7.08
N ASP A 187 9.64 21.06 -6.36
CA ASP A 187 10.09 19.76 -6.89
C ASP A 187 9.52 18.59 -6.08
N ASP A 188 9.82 17.37 -6.52
CA ASP A 188 9.33 16.13 -5.90
C ASP A 188 9.91 15.91 -4.50
N LEU A 189 11.14 16.36 -4.24
CA LEU A 189 11.78 16.22 -2.92
C LEU A 189 11.08 17.08 -1.88
N GLU A 190 10.66 18.29 -2.24
CA GLU A 190 9.89 19.15 -1.35
C GLU A 190 8.51 18.54 -1.03
N VAL A 191 7.86 17.88 -2.01
CA VAL A 191 6.61 17.14 -1.76
C VAL A 191 6.84 16.00 -0.77
N ILE A 192 7.87 15.18 -1.01
CA ILE A 192 8.24 14.06 -0.12
C ILE A 192 8.53 14.57 1.29
N GLU A 193 9.32 15.64 1.42
CA GLU A 193 9.66 16.24 2.70
C GLU A 193 8.42 16.76 3.44
N ASN A 194 7.52 17.45 2.75
CA ASN A 194 6.30 18.00 3.34
C ASN A 194 5.36 16.89 3.84
N VAL A 195 5.16 15.84 3.03
CA VAL A 195 4.33 14.68 3.41
C VAL A 195 4.97 13.93 4.57
N TYR A 196 6.28 13.67 4.52
CA TYR A 196 7.01 13.01 5.60
C TYR A 196 6.91 13.79 6.91
N ASN A 197 7.22 15.08 6.88
CA ASN A 197 7.16 15.95 8.06
C ASN A 197 5.75 16.03 8.64
N TYR A 198 4.72 16.07 7.80
CA TYR A 198 3.35 16.04 8.25
C TYR A 198 3.04 14.75 9.04
N ILE A 199 3.43 13.60 8.54
CA ILE A 199 3.16 12.31 9.18
C ILE A 199 3.92 12.20 10.51
N ILE A 200 5.23 12.43 10.52
CA ILE A 200 6.03 12.27 11.74
C ILE A 200 5.68 13.28 12.84
N THR A 201 5.13 14.43 12.47
CA THR A 201 4.77 15.48 13.42
C THR A 201 3.38 15.28 14.03
N ASN A 202 2.44 14.76 13.24
CA ASN A 202 1.03 14.72 13.63
C ASN A 202 0.54 13.32 14.03
N PHE A 203 1.19 12.24 13.57
CA PHE A 203 0.70 10.90 13.81
C PHE A 203 1.31 10.29 15.07
N THR A 204 0.51 9.52 15.78
CA THR A 204 0.89 8.78 16.99
C THR A 204 0.88 7.28 16.70
N TYR A 205 1.95 6.58 17.11
CA TYR A 205 2.04 5.14 16.90
C TYR A 205 1.10 4.39 17.84
N ASP A 206 0.30 3.48 17.29
CA ASP A 206 -0.67 2.65 18.02
C ASP A 206 -0.04 1.32 18.42
N TYR A 207 0.53 1.28 19.61
CA TYR A 207 1.16 0.07 20.15
C TYR A 207 0.15 -1.04 20.45
N ASP A 208 -1.08 -0.69 20.82
CA ASP A 208 -2.13 -1.68 21.13
C ASP A 208 -2.60 -2.36 19.85
N LYS A 209 -2.80 -1.59 18.78
CA LYS A 209 -3.09 -2.12 17.43
C LYS A 209 -1.92 -2.97 16.93
N ALA A 210 -0.68 -2.51 17.08
CA ALA A 210 0.50 -3.26 16.65
C ALA A 210 0.61 -4.64 17.33
N ALA A 211 0.20 -4.73 18.60
CA ALA A 211 0.21 -5.97 19.36
C ALA A 211 -0.97 -6.91 19.05
N SER A 212 -2.04 -6.41 18.44
CA SER A 212 -3.32 -7.15 18.30
C SER A 212 -3.81 -7.29 16.86
N VAL A 213 -3.19 -6.58 15.88
CA VAL A 213 -3.59 -6.61 14.48
C VAL A 213 -3.57 -8.03 13.93
N GLN A 214 -4.63 -8.38 13.19
CA GLN A 214 -4.79 -9.72 12.64
C GLN A 214 -4.21 -9.81 11.24
N SER A 215 -3.82 -11.03 10.85
CA SER A 215 -3.44 -11.32 9.46
C SER A 215 -4.55 -10.93 8.48
N GLY A 216 -4.16 -10.30 7.37
CA GLY A 216 -5.09 -9.82 6.35
C GLY A 216 -5.64 -8.41 6.63
N TYR A 217 -5.16 -7.73 7.67
CA TYR A 217 -5.48 -6.33 7.88
C TYR A 217 -5.04 -5.48 6.67
N LEU A 218 -5.92 -4.57 6.24
CA LEU A 218 -5.66 -3.57 5.21
C LEU A 218 -5.94 -2.18 5.78
N PRO A 219 -5.04 -1.21 5.59
CA PRO A 219 -5.25 0.16 6.04
C PRO A 219 -6.42 0.84 5.31
N ASP A 220 -7.31 1.50 6.04
CA ASP A 220 -8.17 2.55 5.50
C ASP A 220 -7.42 3.89 5.64
N VAL A 221 -6.94 4.42 4.52
CA VAL A 221 -6.07 5.60 4.52
C VAL A 221 -6.79 6.86 5.00
N ASP A 222 -8.11 6.97 4.78
CA ASP A 222 -8.89 8.11 5.22
C ASP A 222 -9.20 8.07 6.72
N ASP A 223 -9.47 6.88 7.26
CA ASP A 223 -9.65 6.68 8.70
C ASP A 223 -8.34 6.90 9.46
N VAL A 224 -7.22 6.42 8.93
CA VAL A 224 -5.89 6.66 9.49
C VAL A 224 -5.53 8.14 9.45
N LEU A 225 -5.80 8.83 8.33
CA LEU A 225 -5.60 10.28 8.22
C LEU A 225 -6.45 11.05 9.24
N ALA A 226 -7.70 10.64 9.43
CA ALA A 226 -8.63 11.32 10.35
C ALA A 226 -8.26 11.11 11.81
N SER A 227 -7.83 9.91 12.20
CA SER A 227 -7.43 9.58 13.56
C SER A 227 -6.01 10.03 13.89
N GLN A 228 -5.17 10.20 12.89
CA GLN A 228 -3.73 10.45 13.02
C GLN A 228 -3.05 9.43 13.94
N THR A 229 -3.54 8.19 13.92
CA THR A 229 -3.06 7.10 14.77
C THR A 229 -3.02 5.81 13.95
N GLY A 230 -1.93 5.06 14.06
CA GLY A 230 -1.78 3.81 13.32
C GLY A 230 -0.46 3.11 13.58
N ILE A 231 -0.26 2.01 12.88
CA ILE A 231 0.98 1.22 12.89
C ILE A 231 1.84 1.57 11.66
N CYS A 232 3.01 0.97 11.55
CA CYS A 232 3.92 1.21 10.42
C CYS A 232 3.25 1.02 9.05
N PHE A 233 2.38 0.02 8.91
CA PHE A 233 1.66 -0.25 7.67
C PHE A 233 0.65 0.87 7.34
N ASP A 234 -0.05 1.40 8.34
CA ASP A 234 -0.96 2.53 8.17
C ASP A 234 -0.22 3.78 7.69
N TYR A 235 0.92 4.10 8.31
CA TYR A 235 1.76 5.23 7.92
C TYR A 235 2.29 5.10 6.51
N ALA A 236 2.80 3.90 6.16
CA ALA A 236 3.31 3.63 4.83
C ALA A 236 2.21 3.75 3.77
N ALA A 237 0.99 3.24 4.04
CA ALA A 237 -0.13 3.31 3.11
C ALA A 237 -0.61 4.76 2.89
N VAL A 238 -0.77 5.56 3.96
CA VAL A 238 -1.16 6.97 3.87
C VAL A 238 -0.11 7.76 3.09
N MET A 239 1.18 7.61 3.43
CA MET A 239 2.25 8.32 2.74
C MET A 239 2.34 7.92 1.27
N ALA A 240 2.24 6.62 0.96
CA ALA A 240 2.26 6.14 -0.42
C ALA A 240 1.06 6.66 -1.22
N SER A 241 -0.14 6.71 -0.64
CA SER A 241 -1.33 7.27 -1.30
C SER A 241 -1.16 8.75 -1.64
N MET A 242 -0.62 9.55 -0.71
CA MET A 242 -0.34 10.96 -0.92
C MET A 242 0.71 11.19 -2.01
N LEU A 243 1.79 10.42 -2.01
CA LEU A 243 2.87 10.58 -2.99
C LEU A 243 2.47 10.10 -4.38
N ARG A 244 1.74 8.98 -4.48
CA ARG A 244 1.25 8.46 -5.77
C ARG A 244 0.32 9.44 -6.47
N CYS A 245 -0.61 10.08 -5.75
CA CYS A 245 -1.48 11.07 -6.37
C CYS A 245 -0.74 12.34 -6.80
N GLU A 246 0.43 12.62 -6.25
CA GLU A 246 1.36 13.66 -6.68
C GLU A 246 2.32 13.18 -7.78
N ARG A 247 2.07 12.01 -8.38
CA ARG A 247 2.86 11.39 -9.46
C ARG A 247 4.28 11.00 -9.06
N ILE A 248 4.51 10.78 -7.77
CA ILE A 248 5.78 10.28 -7.24
C ILE A 248 5.65 8.77 -7.07
N PRO A 249 6.34 7.96 -7.90
CA PRO A 249 6.26 6.52 -7.79
C PRO A 249 6.72 6.07 -6.40
N THR A 250 5.84 5.36 -5.70
CA THR A 250 6.06 4.99 -4.31
C THR A 250 5.72 3.52 -4.10
N ARG A 251 6.74 2.73 -3.81
CA ARG A 251 6.61 1.32 -3.45
C ARG A 251 6.37 1.19 -1.95
N LEU A 252 5.33 0.46 -1.56
CA LEU A 252 5.16 0.01 -0.18
C LEU A 252 5.85 -1.34 -0.03
N GLU A 253 6.71 -1.45 0.96
CA GLU A 253 7.50 -2.63 1.24
C GLU A 253 7.21 -3.13 2.65
N VAL A 254 7.22 -4.45 2.81
CA VAL A 254 7.01 -5.13 4.09
C VAL A 254 8.10 -6.19 4.27
N GLY A 255 8.72 -6.21 5.42
CA GLY A 255 9.83 -7.12 5.68
C GLY A 255 10.38 -7.00 7.09
N TYR A 256 11.58 -7.50 7.28
CA TYR A 256 12.27 -7.45 8.57
C TYR A 256 13.36 -6.38 8.56
N MET A 257 13.32 -5.50 9.55
CA MET A 257 14.42 -4.60 9.89
C MET A 257 15.08 -5.12 11.18
N GLY A 258 16.17 -5.87 11.04
CA GLY A 258 16.69 -6.69 12.13
C GLY A 258 15.69 -7.79 12.50
N ASP A 259 15.25 -7.82 13.75
CA ASP A 259 14.26 -8.78 14.25
C ASP A 259 12.81 -8.25 14.25
N VAL A 260 12.62 -7.00 13.80
CA VAL A 260 11.30 -6.35 13.81
C VAL A 260 10.65 -6.44 12.44
N TYR A 261 9.47 -7.04 12.36
CA TYR A 261 8.63 -7.02 11.17
C TYR A 261 8.05 -5.62 10.98
N HIS A 262 8.28 -5.02 9.81
CA HIS A 262 8.03 -3.61 9.59
C HIS A 262 7.50 -3.34 8.19
N ALA A 263 6.80 -2.22 8.02
CA ALA A 263 6.42 -1.70 6.72
C ALA A 263 7.03 -0.30 6.53
N TRP A 264 7.50 -0.03 5.31
CA TRP A 264 8.09 1.26 4.92
C TRP A 264 7.78 1.57 3.45
N ILE A 265 8.24 2.67 2.95
CA ILE A 265 8.13 3.02 1.53
C ILE A 265 9.49 3.32 0.93
N SER A 266 9.59 3.12 -0.39
CA SER A 266 10.67 3.60 -1.24
C SER A 266 10.09 4.46 -2.37
N THR A 267 10.68 5.62 -2.64
CA THR A 267 10.28 6.55 -3.71
C THR A 267 11.33 6.57 -4.81
N TYR A 268 10.90 6.84 -6.04
CA TYR A 268 11.75 6.86 -7.23
C TYR A 268 11.68 8.18 -7.97
#